data_19ac1dabc2d4e662c93a5129ddcdb024
#
_entry.id   19ac1dabc2d4e662c93a5129ddcdb024
#
_cell.length_a   1.000
_cell.length_b   1.000
_cell.length_c   1.000
_cell.angle_alpha   90.00
_cell.angle_beta   90.00
_cell.angle_gamma   90.00
#
_symmetry.space_group_name_H-M   'P 1'
#
loop_
_entity.id
_entity.type
_entity.pdbx_description
1 polymer ?
#
loop_
_entity_poly.entity_id
_entity_poly.type
_entity_poly.pdbx_seq_one_letter_code
_entity_poly.pdbx_strand_id
1 'polypeptide(L)'
;MALGDLSSSSTSELHVLAVDDSIVDRKVIERLLRISACKVTTVESGTRALQYLGLDGDKGSSGLKDLKVNLIVTDYSMPGLTGYELLKKIKESSAFREIPVVIMSSENIQPRIEQCMTEGAEDFLLKSVKLADVKRLKELIMRGGEA
;
A
#
# COMPACT_ATOMS: atom_id res chain seq x y z
N MET A 1 7.98 20.48 -25.61
CA MET A 1 7.91 20.52 -25.05
C MET A 1 8.12 19.96 -24.20
N ALA A 2 8.51 19.81 -24.20
CA ALA A 2 8.69 19.35 -23.25
C ALA A 2 8.28 19.64 -22.20
N LEU A 3 8.01 20.14 -22.34
CA LEU A 3 7.52 20.34 -21.43
C LEU A 3 6.87 19.79 -20.77
N GLY A 4 6.72 19.95 -21.00
CA GLY A 4 5.84 19.79 -20.17
C GLY A 4 5.88 18.76 -19.48
N ASP A 5 6.10 18.27 -19.81
CA ASP A 5 6.06 17.24 -19.20
C ASP A 5 6.58 17.21 -18.00
N LEU A 6 7.17 17.89 -17.84
CA LEU A 6 7.73 17.88 -16.71
C LEU A 6 6.92 18.14 -15.64
N SER A 7 6.25 19.03 -15.67
CA SER A 7 5.46 19.36 -14.55
C SER A 7 4.52 18.28 -14.22
N SER A 8 3.98 17.69 -15.18
CA SER A 8 3.00 16.72 -14.88
C SER A 8 3.61 15.55 -14.17
N SER A 9 4.81 15.23 -14.47
CA SER A 9 5.35 14.07 -13.89
C SER A 9 5.50 14.25 -12.41
N SER A 10 5.85 15.39 -11.96
CA SER A 10 6.07 15.55 -10.56
C SER A 10 4.77 15.50 -9.80
N THR A 11 3.69 15.89 -10.41
CA THR A 11 2.48 15.98 -9.65
C THR A 11 1.67 14.73 -9.68
N SER A 12 1.93 13.87 -10.61
CA SER A 12 1.02 12.77 -10.75
C SER A 12 1.59 11.43 -10.38
N GLU A 13 2.81 11.39 -9.96
CA GLU A 13 3.38 10.10 -9.61
C GLU A 13 2.91 9.67 -8.23
N LEU A 14 2.24 8.54 -8.18
CA LEU A 14 1.77 7.99 -6.93
C LEU A 14 2.85 7.17 -6.27
N HIS A 15 2.94 7.28 -4.96
CA HIS A 15 3.92 6.52 -4.20
C HIS A 15 3.20 5.43 -3.44
N VAL A 16 3.59 4.19 -3.69
CA VAL A 16 2.98 3.01 -3.10
C VAL A 16 3.98 2.33 -2.17
N LEU A 17 3.53 2.00 -0.98
CA LEU A 17 4.31 1.17 -0.08
C LEU A 17 3.78 -0.25 -0.22
N ALA A 18 4.62 -1.16 -0.65
CA ALA A 18 4.24 -2.55 -0.88
C ALA A 18 4.92 -3.45 0.15
N VAL A 19 4.14 -4.25 0.84
CA VAL A 19 4.60 -5.07 1.95
C VAL A 19 4.35 -6.54 1.62
N ASP A 20 5.41 -7.35 1.58
CA ASP A 20 5.25 -8.76 1.26
C ASP A 20 6.51 -9.49 1.73
N ASP A 21 6.35 -10.60 2.44
CA ASP A 21 7.50 -11.32 2.94
C ASP A 21 8.11 -12.26 1.89
N SER A 22 7.41 -12.47 0.79
CA SER A 22 7.95 -13.29 -0.29
C SER A 22 8.74 -12.41 -1.25
N ILE A 23 10.01 -12.73 -1.45
CA ILE A 23 10.82 -11.90 -2.33
C ILE A 23 10.31 -11.96 -3.77
N VAL A 24 9.79 -13.11 -4.18
CA VAL A 24 9.26 -13.24 -5.54
C VAL A 24 8.02 -12.37 -5.70
N ASP A 25 7.09 -12.47 -4.77
CA ASP A 25 5.86 -11.68 -4.86
C ASP A 25 6.15 -10.20 -4.74
N ARG A 26 7.13 -9.85 -3.90
CA ARG A 26 7.50 -8.45 -3.74
C ARG A 26 8.03 -7.88 -5.04
N LYS A 27 8.84 -8.66 -5.75
CA LYS A 27 9.36 -8.20 -7.03
C LYS A 27 8.28 -8.09 -8.09
N VAL A 28 7.30 -8.99 -8.05
CA VAL A 28 6.21 -8.94 -9.01
C VAL A 28 5.39 -7.66 -8.81
N ILE A 29 5.00 -7.40 -7.57
CA ILE A 29 4.16 -6.22 -7.34
C ILE A 29 4.94 -4.94 -7.62
N GLU A 30 6.22 -4.93 -7.30
CA GLU A 30 7.05 -3.78 -7.56
C GLU A 30 7.11 -3.50 -9.06
N ARG A 31 7.32 -4.55 -9.86
CA ARG A 31 7.42 -4.37 -11.30
C ARG A 31 6.11 -3.87 -11.89
N LEU A 32 5.01 -4.44 -11.45
CA LEU A 32 3.70 -4.02 -11.98
C LEU A 32 3.40 -2.58 -11.64
N LEU A 33 3.76 -2.16 -10.44
CA LEU A 33 3.52 -0.78 -10.04
C LEU A 33 4.40 0.17 -10.84
N ARG A 34 5.65 -0.21 -11.08
CA ARG A 34 6.52 0.65 -11.86
C ARG A 34 6.08 0.75 -13.30
N ILE A 35 5.58 -0.34 -13.87
CA ILE A 35 5.02 -0.31 -15.21
C ILE A 35 3.86 0.66 -15.27
N SER A 36 3.14 0.79 -14.18
CA SER A 36 1.99 1.68 -14.10
C SER A 36 2.37 3.10 -13.67
N ALA A 37 3.64 3.41 -13.75
CA ALA A 37 4.16 4.75 -13.48
C ALA A 37 4.00 5.19 -12.03
N CYS A 38 4.14 4.23 -11.11
CA CYS A 38 4.11 4.54 -9.69
C CYS A 38 5.53 4.48 -9.13
N LYS A 39 5.76 5.30 -8.12
CA LYS A 39 6.96 5.19 -7.33
C LYS A 39 6.67 4.14 -6.25
N VAL A 40 7.59 3.25 -6.00
CA VAL A 40 7.35 2.10 -5.12
C VAL A 40 8.43 1.99 -4.07
N THR A 41 8.02 1.79 -2.84
CA THR A 41 8.92 1.40 -1.77
C THR A 41 8.44 0.03 -1.31
N THR A 42 9.34 -0.93 -1.21
CA THR A 42 8.96 -2.28 -0.77
C THR A 42 9.63 -2.59 0.55
N VAL A 43 8.89 -3.28 1.40
CA VAL A 43 9.43 -3.78 2.66
C VAL A 43 8.97 -5.23 2.83
N GLU A 44 9.70 -5.96 3.67
CA GLU A 44 9.50 -7.40 3.74
C GLU A 44 8.64 -7.87 4.89
N SER A 45 8.14 -6.97 5.73
CA SER A 45 7.32 -7.39 6.87
C SER A 45 6.44 -6.25 7.34
N GLY A 46 5.43 -6.60 8.11
CA GLY A 46 4.58 -5.59 8.70
C GLY A 46 5.34 -4.71 9.68
N THR A 47 6.27 -5.30 10.41
CA THR A 47 7.07 -4.54 11.34
C THR A 47 7.91 -3.50 10.60
N ARG A 48 8.51 -3.90 9.48
CA ARG A 48 9.28 -2.94 8.70
C ARG A 48 8.39 -1.86 8.11
N ALA A 49 7.17 -2.22 7.74
CA ALA A 49 6.24 -1.21 7.24
C ALA A 49 5.94 -0.18 8.32
N LEU A 50 5.72 -0.63 9.55
CA LEU A 50 5.47 0.29 10.65
C LEU A 50 6.67 1.18 10.91
N GLN A 51 7.87 0.62 10.83
CA GLN A 51 9.09 1.40 10.99
C GLN A 51 9.19 2.46 9.91
N TYR A 52 8.90 2.08 8.69
CA TYR A 52 8.97 3.01 7.57
C TYR A 52 7.99 4.16 7.76
N LEU A 53 6.82 3.86 8.29
CA LEU A 53 5.80 4.88 8.53
C LEU A 53 5.99 5.63 9.83
N GLY A 54 6.95 5.21 10.66
CA GLY A 54 7.15 5.86 11.93
C GLY A 54 6.13 5.47 12.99
N LEU A 55 5.50 4.32 12.84
CA LEU A 55 4.47 3.87 13.75
C LEU A 55 4.91 2.75 14.68
N ASP A 56 6.20 2.44 14.68
CA ASP A 56 6.69 1.33 15.48
C ASP A 56 6.97 1.73 16.92
N GLY A 57 6.92 2.99 17.22
CA GLY A 57 7.16 3.44 18.56
C GLY A 57 6.50 4.75 18.74
N ASP A 58 6.85 5.37 19.78
CA ASP A 58 6.17 6.57 20.07
C ASP A 58 6.93 7.73 19.70
N LYS A 59 8.14 7.65 19.39
CA LYS A 59 8.84 8.82 19.21
C LYS A 59 9.41 9.01 17.92
N GLY A 60 9.44 8.24 17.07
CA GLY A 60 10.17 8.47 15.88
C GLY A 60 9.41 9.12 14.80
N SER A 61 8.21 9.44 15.02
CA SER A 61 7.39 9.83 13.90
C SER A 61 7.54 11.24 13.44
N SER A 62 8.21 12.06 14.20
CA SER A 62 8.20 13.45 13.84
C SER A 62 8.81 13.73 12.48
N GLY A 63 9.86 13.05 12.16
CA GLY A 63 10.48 13.31 10.87
C GLY A 63 9.75 12.72 9.69
N LEU A 64 8.71 11.98 9.96
CA LEU A 64 8.01 11.28 8.90
C LEU A 64 6.74 11.94 8.47
N LYS A 65 6.41 13.08 9.04
CA LYS A 65 5.24 13.77 8.61
C LYS A 65 5.32 14.19 7.18
N ASP A 66 6.50 14.32 6.62
CA ASP A 66 6.62 14.70 5.23
C ASP A 66 6.56 13.53 4.30
N LEU A 67 6.47 12.33 4.84
CA LEU A 67 6.39 11.15 4.02
C LEU A 67 5.07 11.11 3.30
N LYS A 68 5.13 10.98 2.00
CA LYS A 68 3.92 10.95 1.20
C LYS A 68 3.73 9.59 0.58
N VAL A 69 2.81 8.84 1.14
CA VAL A 69 2.44 7.53 0.61
C VAL A 69 0.97 7.63 0.21
N ASN A 70 0.68 7.26 -1.01
CA ASN A 70 -0.68 7.38 -1.53
C ASN A 70 -1.47 6.09 -1.42
N LEU A 71 -0.78 4.97 -1.26
CA LEU A 71 -1.44 3.68 -1.20
C LEU A 71 -0.53 2.70 -0.49
N ILE A 72 -1.12 1.85 0.33
CA ILE A 72 -0.37 0.77 0.97
C ILE A 72 -0.98 -0.54 0.49
N VAL A 73 -0.14 -1.43 -0.06
CA VAL A 73 -0.57 -2.75 -0.51
C VAL A 73 0.20 -3.76 0.32
N THR A 74 -0.50 -4.63 1.03
CA THR A 74 0.17 -5.56 1.92
C THR A 74 -0.35 -6.98 1.75
N ASP A 75 0.58 -7.94 1.84
CA ASP A 75 0.22 -9.34 1.92
C ASP A 75 -0.52 -9.58 3.23
N TYR A 76 -1.44 -10.53 3.23
CA TYR A 76 -2.15 -10.89 4.45
C TYR A 76 -1.29 -11.76 5.36
N SER A 77 -0.71 -12.83 4.79
CA SER A 77 0.00 -13.82 5.60
C SER A 77 1.48 -13.50 5.67
N MET A 78 1.89 -12.99 6.80
CA MET A 78 3.29 -12.66 7.04
C MET A 78 3.64 -13.07 8.46
N PRO A 79 4.87 -13.53 8.69
CA PRO A 79 5.28 -13.87 10.05
C PRO A 79 5.24 -12.65 10.95
N GLY A 80 4.85 -12.85 12.16
CA GLY A 80 4.81 -11.78 13.14
C GLY A 80 3.56 -10.97 13.03
N LEU A 81 3.52 -10.02 12.15
CA LEU A 81 2.39 -9.13 12.01
C LEU A 81 1.67 -9.45 10.72
N THR A 82 0.39 -9.81 10.81
CA THR A 82 -0.38 -10.09 9.60
C THR A 82 -0.78 -8.80 8.91
N GLY A 83 -1.23 -8.93 7.66
CA GLY A 83 -1.73 -7.77 6.93
C GLY A 83 -2.93 -7.14 7.62
N TYR A 84 -3.77 -7.95 8.26
CA TYR A 84 -4.90 -7.41 9.00
C TYR A 84 -4.42 -6.57 10.18
N GLU A 85 -3.44 -7.08 10.92
CA GLU A 85 -2.91 -6.34 12.06
C GLU A 85 -2.25 -5.04 11.63
N LEU A 86 -1.55 -5.09 10.50
CA LEU A 86 -0.94 -3.89 9.96
C LEU A 86 -2.01 -2.87 9.57
N LEU A 87 -3.05 -3.34 8.89
CA LEU A 87 -4.17 -2.48 8.52
C LEU A 87 -4.76 -1.80 9.74
N LYS A 88 -4.96 -2.57 10.80
CA LYS A 88 -5.56 -2.02 12.00
C LYS A 88 -4.70 -0.93 12.60
N LYS A 89 -3.40 -1.15 12.65
CA LYS A 89 -2.50 -0.14 13.20
C LYS A 89 -2.46 1.12 12.35
N ILE A 90 -2.53 0.97 11.05
CA ILE A 90 -2.56 2.13 10.16
C ILE A 90 -3.84 2.91 10.38
N LYS A 91 -4.96 2.21 10.49
CA LYS A 91 -6.25 2.89 10.67
C LYS A 91 -6.37 3.55 12.03
N GLU A 92 -5.60 3.10 13.00
CA GLU A 92 -5.59 3.75 14.30
C GLU A 92 -4.72 5.01 14.33
N SER A 93 -3.93 5.23 13.29
CA SER A 93 -3.01 6.35 13.27
C SER A 93 -3.68 7.56 12.66
N SER A 94 -3.68 8.67 13.36
CA SER A 94 -4.27 9.88 12.81
C SER A 94 -3.49 10.40 11.62
N ALA A 95 -2.21 10.05 11.53
CA ALA A 95 -1.39 10.52 10.42
C ALA A 95 -1.65 9.76 9.14
N PHE A 96 -2.01 8.47 9.23
CA PHE A 96 -2.09 7.63 8.05
C PHE A 96 -3.42 6.95 7.81
N ARG A 97 -4.40 7.14 8.69
CA ARG A 97 -5.64 6.39 8.56
C ARG A 97 -6.43 6.70 7.29
N GLU A 98 -6.14 7.83 6.65
CA GLU A 98 -6.84 8.15 5.42
C GLU A 98 -6.20 7.52 4.19
N ILE A 99 -5.04 6.93 4.33
CA ILE A 99 -4.38 6.33 3.20
C ILE A 99 -5.05 5.00 2.87
N PRO A 100 -5.44 4.78 1.61
CA PRO A 100 -6.06 3.51 1.25
C PRO A 100 -5.10 2.34 1.46
N VAL A 101 -5.62 1.26 2.01
CA VAL A 101 -4.86 0.03 2.23
C VAL A 101 -5.55 -1.09 1.50
N VAL A 102 -4.79 -1.82 0.69
CA VAL A 102 -5.29 -2.95 -0.06
C VAL A 102 -4.56 -4.20 0.43
N ILE A 103 -5.32 -5.27 0.64
CA ILE A 103 -4.77 -6.53 1.12
C ILE A 103 -4.62 -7.49 -0.05
N MET A 104 -3.50 -8.20 -0.10
CA MET A 104 -3.27 -9.25 -1.09
C MET A 104 -3.19 -10.58 -0.36
N SER A 105 -3.70 -11.63 -0.96
CA SER A 105 -3.64 -12.95 -0.33
C SER A 105 -3.64 -14.03 -1.40
N SER A 106 -2.95 -15.12 -1.13
CA SER A 106 -3.03 -16.27 -2.01
C SER A 106 -4.21 -17.15 -1.68
N GLU A 107 -4.98 -16.82 -0.66
CA GLU A 107 -6.14 -17.59 -0.25
C GLU A 107 -7.39 -16.75 -0.23
N ASN A 108 -8.48 -17.34 -0.74
CA ASN A 108 -9.75 -16.64 -0.78
C ASN A 108 -10.60 -17.12 0.40
N ILE A 109 -10.27 -16.66 1.58
CA ILE A 109 -10.96 -17.06 2.80
C ILE A 109 -11.93 -15.96 3.18
N GLN A 110 -13.21 -16.23 3.00
CA GLN A 110 -14.24 -15.22 3.11
C GLN A 110 -14.26 -14.47 4.45
N PRO A 111 -14.17 -15.14 5.59
CA PRO A 111 -14.16 -14.40 6.85
C PRO A 111 -12.98 -13.43 6.98
N ARG A 112 -11.83 -13.79 6.41
CA ARG A 112 -10.69 -12.88 6.45
C ARG A 112 -10.94 -11.65 5.61
N ILE A 113 -11.53 -11.86 4.42
CA ILE A 113 -11.83 -10.75 3.54
C ILE A 113 -12.80 -9.80 4.22
N GLU A 114 -13.85 -10.35 4.82
CA GLU A 114 -14.84 -9.52 5.49
C GLU A 114 -14.26 -8.77 6.67
N GLN A 115 -13.37 -9.41 7.40
CA GLN A 115 -12.74 -8.77 8.53
C GLN A 115 -11.89 -7.58 8.09
N CYS A 116 -11.14 -7.77 7.02
CA CYS A 116 -10.31 -6.69 6.49
C CYS A 116 -11.16 -5.55 5.95
N MET A 117 -12.21 -5.87 5.22
CA MET A 117 -13.05 -4.82 4.67
C MET A 117 -13.77 -4.05 5.78
N THR A 118 -14.21 -4.75 6.83
CA THR A 118 -14.83 -4.10 7.97
C THR A 118 -13.86 -3.17 8.68
N GLU A 119 -12.59 -3.56 8.73
CA GLU A 119 -11.57 -2.75 9.38
C GLU A 119 -11.18 -1.56 8.53
N GLY A 120 -11.61 -1.49 7.29
CA GLY A 120 -11.35 -0.33 6.46
C GLY A 120 -10.45 -0.57 5.27
N ALA A 121 -10.21 -1.83 4.89
CA ALA A 121 -9.43 -2.07 3.67
C ALA A 121 -10.21 -1.55 2.48
N GLU A 122 -9.48 -1.03 1.51
CA GLU A 122 -10.10 -0.49 0.32
C GLU A 122 -10.45 -1.60 -0.66
N ASP A 123 -9.65 -2.65 -0.69
CA ASP A 123 -9.87 -3.74 -1.62
C ASP A 123 -9.09 -4.95 -1.13
N PHE A 124 -9.40 -6.11 -1.70
CA PHE A 124 -8.76 -7.36 -1.35
C PHE A 124 -8.46 -8.08 -2.66
N LEU A 125 -7.19 -8.34 -2.94
CA LEU A 125 -6.77 -8.93 -4.20
C LEU A 125 -6.25 -10.34 -3.99
N LEU A 126 -6.60 -11.24 -4.91
CA LEU A 126 -6.01 -12.54 -4.89
C LEU A 126 -4.72 -12.53 -5.68
N LYS A 127 -3.68 -13.15 -5.16
CA LYS A 127 -2.47 -13.38 -5.91
C LYS A 127 -2.75 -14.49 -6.91
N SER A 128 -2.16 -14.49 -8.02
CA SER A 128 -1.12 -13.57 -8.51
C SER A 128 -1.73 -12.26 -8.95
N VAL A 129 -1.15 -11.21 -8.49
CA VAL A 129 -1.62 -9.88 -8.87
C VAL A 129 -1.25 -9.61 -10.33
N LYS A 130 -2.18 -9.03 -11.06
CA LYS A 130 -1.99 -8.77 -12.47
C LYS A 130 -1.98 -7.27 -12.76
N LEU A 131 -1.52 -6.92 -13.93
CA LEU A 131 -1.46 -5.52 -14.32
C LEU A 131 -2.84 -4.86 -14.26
N ALA A 132 -3.89 -5.60 -14.64
CA ALA A 132 -5.24 -5.05 -14.57
C ALA A 132 -5.62 -4.69 -13.15
N ASP A 133 -5.17 -5.49 -12.17
CA ASP A 133 -5.45 -5.20 -10.77
C ASP A 133 -4.80 -3.88 -10.36
N VAL A 134 -3.54 -3.68 -10.76
CA VAL A 134 -2.82 -2.48 -10.40
C VAL A 134 -3.45 -1.26 -11.06
N LYS A 135 -3.89 -1.39 -12.29
CA LYS A 135 -4.56 -0.29 -12.95
C LYS A 135 -5.84 0.09 -12.24
N ARG A 136 -6.58 -0.91 -11.77
CA ARG A 136 -7.81 -0.64 -11.02
C ARG A 136 -7.50 0.09 -9.72
N LEU A 137 -6.43 -0.31 -9.04
CA LEU A 137 -6.05 0.36 -7.80
C LEU A 137 -5.68 1.80 -8.04
N LYS A 138 -4.98 2.05 -9.12
CA LYS A 138 -4.57 3.40 -9.43
C LYS A 138 -5.79 4.27 -9.68
N GLU A 139 -6.78 3.73 -10.38
CA GLU A 139 -8.00 4.48 -10.62
C GLU A 139 -8.75 4.78 -9.34
N LEU A 140 -8.77 3.82 -8.42
CA LEU A 140 -9.43 4.04 -7.15
C LEU A 140 -8.82 5.20 -6.39
N ILE A 141 -7.50 5.27 -6.36
CA ILE A 141 -6.81 6.32 -5.66
C ILE A 141 -7.08 7.66 -6.30
N MET A 142 -7.00 7.72 -7.60
CA MET A 142 -7.19 8.98 -8.29
C MET A 142 -8.61 9.47 -8.15
N ARG A 143 -9.57 8.56 -8.17
CA ARG A 143 -10.95 8.93 -8.01
C ARG A 143 -11.22 9.43 -6.59
N GLY A 144 -10.68 8.74 -5.61
CA GLY A 144 -10.86 9.16 -4.24
C GLY A 144 -10.23 10.50 -3.97
N GLY A 145 -9.12 10.77 -4.62
CA GLY A 145 -8.45 12.04 -4.42
C GLY A 145 -9.23 13.21 -4.95
N GLU A 146 -10.16 12.95 -5.84
CA GLU A 146 -10.97 14.02 -6.38
C GLU A 146 -12.17 14.32 -5.53
N ALA A 147 -12.54 13.39 -4.73
CA ALA A 147 -13.69 13.62 -3.89
C ALA A 147 -13.36 14.56 -2.78
#